data_e56c7302b751d56b3b62549063b02011
#
_entry.id   e56c7302b751d56b3b62549063b02011
#
_cell.length_a   1.000
_cell.length_b   1.000
_cell.length_c   1.000
_cell.angle_alpha   90.00
_cell.angle_beta   90.00
_cell.angle_gamma   90.00
#
_symmetry.space_group_name_H-M   'P 1'
#
loop_
_entity.id
_entity.type
_entity.pdbx_description
1 polymer ?
#
loop_
_entity_poly.entity_id
_entity_poly.type
_entity_poly.pdbx_seq_one_letter_code
_entity_poly.pdbx_strand_id
1 'polypeptide(L)'
;MIGALLGERLFSHTDNLSATLQKSNVSAVAGQNLAKQTVEILKRIRNDDSFNLFYDAVLERKKSLPDVGEPLLKRKTQAPARYFFCQASAEHPPTPRDHYQKIFFEEIDLLVGHIKDRFEQPSFQIFRRLESLLLDSLCKDVEYLDEEIQYIGTIYDEIDIQSLPAQLQLFRTMMEDRNPTCFNEIQTAVKT
;
A
#
# COMPACT_ATOMS: atom_id res chain seq x y z
N MET A 1 7.45 -12.31 22.44
CA MET A 1 6.45 -13.21 21.86
C MET A 1 5.28 -12.47 21.20
N ILE A 2 4.46 -11.67 21.92
CA ILE A 2 3.27 -11.00 21.34
C ILE A 2 3.62 -10.16 20.11
N GLY A 3 4.64 -9.30 20.18
CA GLY A 3 5.06 -8.48 19.05
C GLY A 3 5.48 -9.29 17.81
N ALA A 4 6.14 -10.45 17.99
CA ALA A 4 6.52 -11.30 16.87
C ALA A 4 5.29 -11.92 16.19
N LEU A 5 4.31 -12.40 16.98
CA LEU A 5 3.06 -12.94 16.45
C LEU A 5 2.18 -11.87 15.80
N LEU A 6 2.21 -10.65 16.34
CA LEU A 6 1.53 -9.51 15.73
C LEU A 6 2.15 -9.17 14.38
N GLY A 7 3.49 -9.08 14.33
CA GLY A 7 4.22 -8.85 13.09
C GLY A 7 3.93 -9.92 12.05
N GLU A 8 4.02 -11.21 12.42
CA GLU A 8 3.70 -12.33 11.53
C GLU A 8 2.29 -12.19 10.92
N ARG A 9 1.28 -11.87 11.75
CA ARG A 9 -0.10 -11.72 11.30
C ARG A 9 -0.30 -10.51 10.37
N LEU A 10 0.27 -9.36 10.71
CA LEU A 10 0.07 -8.13 9.93
C LEU A 10 0.93 -8.09 8.67
N PHE A 11 2.21 -8.50 8.79
CA PHE A 11 3.11 -8.49 7.65
C PHE A 11 2.78 -9.53 6.60
N SER A 12 2.09 -10.62 6.94
CA SER A 12 1.61 -11.59 5.94
C SER A 12 0.73 -10.94 4.85
N HIS A 13 -0.02 -9.90 5.19
CA HIS A 13 -0.82 -9.15 4.22
C HIS A 13 0.03 -8.21 3.36
N THR A 14 1.05 -7.56 3.96
CA THR A 14 1.95 -6.65 3.23
C THR A 14 3.02 -7.40 2.43
N ASP A 15 3.40 -8.60 2.83
CA ASP A 15 4.34 -9.45 2.10
C ASP A 15 3.78 -9.87 0.75
N ASN A 16 2.49 -10.21 0.67
CA ASN A 16 1.81 -10.50 -0.60
C ASN A 16 1.81 -9.28 -1.53
N LEU A 17 1.57 -8.08 -0.99
CA LEU A 17 1.70 -6.83 -1.74
C LEU A 17 3.14 -6.66 -2.26
N SER A 18 4.13 -6.75 -1.38
CA SER A 18 5.55 -6.60 -1.72
C SER A 18 6.01 -7.63 -2.75
N ALA A 19 5.67 -8.90 -2.56
CA ALA A 19 6.03 -9.98 -3.48
C ALA A 19 5.42 -9.79 -4.87
N THR A 20 4.20 -9.27 -4.94
CA THR A 20 3.55 -8.99 -6.22
C THR A 20 4.19 -7.78 -6.90
N LEU A 21 4.46 -6.69 -6.17
CA LEU A 21 5.08 -5.48 -6.71
C LEU A 21 6.53 -5.69 -7.19
N GLN A 22 7.22 -6.72 -6.69
CA GLN A 22 8.57 -7.08 -7.13
C GLN A 22 8.59 -7.83 -8.46
N LYS A 23 7.45 -8.28 -8.97
CA LYS A 23 7.37 -8.91 -10.28
C LYS A 23 7.60 -7.86 -11.37
N SER A 24 8.43 -8.22 -12.37
CA SER A 24 8.83 -7.31 -13.45
C SER A 24 7.70 -6.87 -14.39
N ASN A 25 6.52 -7.47 -14.27
CA ASN A 25 5.39 -7.26 -15.18
C ASN A 25 4.15 -6.64 -14.48
N VAL A 26 4.31 -6.01 -13.33
CA VAL A 26 3.19 -5.35 -12.64
C VAL A 26 3.01 -3.94 -13.17
N SER A 27 1.83 -3.65 -13.68
CA SER A 27 1.46 -2.31 -14.09
C SER A 27 1.20 -1.37 -12.89
N ALA A 28 1.31 -0.06 -13.11
CA ALA A 28 1.04 0.93 -12.06
C ALA A 28 -0.42 0.83 -11.57
N VAL A 29 -1.37 0.64 -12.48
CA VAL A 29 -2.80 0.47 -12.14
C VAL A 29 -3.01 -0.80 -11.32
N ALA A 30 -2.42 -1.93 -11.72
CA ALA A 30 -2.53 -3.19 -10.98
C ALA A 30 -1.91 -3.08 -9.59
N GLY A 31 -0.73 -2.45 -9.47
CA GLY A 31 -0.07 -2.19 -8.19
C GLY A 31 -0.92 -1.33 -7.24
N GLN A 32 -1.54 -0.27 -7.77
CA GLN A 32 -2.42 0.60 -6.98
C GLN A 32 -3.70 -0.13 -6.52
N ASN A 33 -4.29 -0.94 -7.38
CA ASN A 33 -5.48 -1.72 -7.03
C ASN A 33 -5.15 -2.74 -5.93
N LEU A 34 -4.00 -3.41 -6.01
CA LEU A 34 -3.55 -4.33 -4.99
C LEU A 34 -3.28 -3.62 -3.65
N ALA A 35 -2.66 -2.44 -3.68
CA ALA A 35 -2.46 -1.62 -2.49
C ALA A 35 -3.80 -1.23 -1.84
N LYS A 36 -4.79 -0.80 -2.64
CA LYS A 36 -6.15 -0.50 -2.15
C LYS A 36 -6.81 -1.71 -1.50
N GLN A 37 -6.73 -2.88 -2.14
CA GLN A 37 -7.26 -4.13 -1.59
C GLN A 37 -6.59 -4.51 -0.28
N THR A 38 -5.25 -4.36 -0.18
CA THR A 38 -4.51 -4.60 1.06
C THR A 38 -4.95 -3.67 2.18
N VAL A 39 -5.14 -2.37 1.89
CA VAL A 39 -5.67 -1.39 2.84
C VAL A 39 -7.07 -1.79 3.33
N GLU A 40 -7.95 -2.23 2.44
CA GLU A 40 -9.31 -2.66 2.83
C GLU A 40 -9.28 -3.94 3.71
N ILE A 41 -8.36 -4.88 3.43
CA ILE A 41 -8.18 -6.06 4.30
C ILE A 41 -7.70 -5.61 5.68
N LEU A 42 -6.68 -4.74 5.76
CA LEU A 42 -6.17 -4.22 7.03
C LEU A 42 -7.26 -3.49 7.83
N LYS A 43 -8.09 -2.68 7.18
CA LYS A 43 -9.22 -2.02 7.84
C LYS A 43 -10.27 -3.00 8.35
N ARG A 44 -10.55 -4.08 7.62
CA ARG A 44 -11.51 -5.12 8.03
C ARG A 44 -11.06 -5.87 9.27
N ILE A 45 -9.76 -6.11 9.45
CA ILE A 45 -9.22 -6.76 10.65
C ILE A 45 -9.05 -5.81 11.83
N ARG A 46 -9.25 -4.50 11.64
CA ARG A 46 -9.20 -3.49 12.69
C ARG A 46 -10.51 -3.45 13.48
N ASN A 47 -10.79 -4.47 14.23
CA ASN A 47 -11.96 -4.59 15.11
C ASN A 47 -11.65 -5.46 16.33
N ASP A 48 -12.52 -5.39 17.33
CA ASP A 48 -12.36 -6.09 18.60
C ASP A 48 -12.38 -7.60 18.45
N ASP A 49 -13.20 -8.14 17.56
CA ASP A 49 -13.29 -9.59 17.33
C ASP A 49 -11.98 -10.15 16.77
N SER A 50 -11.40 -9.46 15.79
CA SER A 50 -10.09 -9.84 15.21
C SER A 50 -8.97 -9.74 16.23
N PHE A 51 -9.01 -8.72 17.10
CA PHE A 51 -8.07 -8.62 18.21
C PHE A 51 -8.26 -9.76 19.22
N ASN A 52 -9.49 -10.08 19.60
CA ASN A 52 -9.79 -11.16 20.54
C ASN A 52 -9.27 -12.50 20.03
N LEU A 53 -9.54 -12.84 18.76
CA LEU A 53 -9.02 -14.04 18.12
C LEU A 53 -7.49 -14.08 18.12
N PHE A 54 -6.85 -12.94 17.85
CA PHE A 54 -5.39 -12.84 17.91
C PHE A 54 -4.88 -13.05 19.33
N TYR A 55 -5.47 -12.38 20.31
CA TYR A 55 -5.03 -12.43 21.71
C TYR A 55 -5.21 -13.83 22.31
N ASP A 56 -6.32 -14.50 22.01
CA ASP A 56 -6.58 -15.89 22.44
C ASP A 56 -5.55 -16.85 21.84
N ALA A 57 -5.21 -16.69 20.55
CA ALA A 57 -4.15 -17.49 19.91
C ALA A 57 -2.77 -17.26 20.57
N VAL A 58 -2.49 -16.02 21.00
CA VAL A 58 -1.26 -15.71 21.76
C VAL A 58 -1.25 -16.42 23.11
N LEU A 59 -2.38 -16.42 23.82
CA LEU A 59 -2.50 -17.09 25.12
C LEU A 59 -2.34 -18.61 25.00
N GLU A 60 -2.92 -19.23 23.96
CA GLU A 60 -2.73 -20.65 23.68
C GLU A 60 -1.27 -20.97 23.38
N ARG A 61 -0.62 -20.18 22.55
CA ARG A 61 0.81 -20.38 22.22
C ARG A 61 1.72 -20.18 23.45
N LYS A 62 1.33 -19.29 24.36
CA LYS A 62 2.04 -19.10 25.64
C LYS A 62 2.00 -20.37 26.49
N LYS A 63 0.89 -21.11 26.53
CA LYS A 63 0.78 -22.37 27.29
C LYS A 63 1.77 -23.44 26.83
N SER A 64 2.13 -23.42 25.55
CA SER A 64 3.10 -24.34 24.96
C SER A 64 4.57 -23.95 25.19
N LEU A 65 4.82 -22.74 25.76
CA LEU A 65 6.15 -22.20 26.00
C LEU A 65 6.34 -21.83 27.46
N PRO A 66 6.75 -22.80 28.33
CA PRO A 66 6.76 -22.64 29.79
C PRO A 66 7.67 -21.52 30.31
N ASP A 67 8.70 -21.13 29.55
CA ASP A 67 9.67 -20.10 29.96
C ASP A 67 9.26 -18.65 29.61
N VAL A 68 8.08 -18.44 29.02
CA VAL A 68 7.62 -17.10 28.65
C VAL A 68 6.86 -16.47 29.82
N GLY A 69 7.51 -15.54 30.52
CA GLY A 69 6.91 -14.75 31.61
C GLY A 69 5.68 -13.95 31.17
N GLU A 70 4.93 -13.42 32.15
CA GLU A 70 3.80 -12.53 31.87
C GLU A 70 4.25 -11.25 31.15
N PRO A 71 3.40 -10.68 30.26
CA PRO A 71 3.70 -9.40 29.64
C PRO A 71 3.87 -8.33 30.73
N LEU A 72 5.08 -7.76 30.82
CA LEU A 72 5.35 -6.69 31.75
C LEU A 72 4.78 -5.38 31.18
N LEU A 73 3.82 -4.79 31.87
CA LEU A 73 3.45 -3.40 31.65
C LEU A 73 4.64 -2.51 32.01
N LYS A 74 4.96 -1.53 31.15
CA LYS A 74 5.94 -0.50 31.49
C LYS A 74 5.53 0.16 32.80
N ARG A 75 6.46 0.25 33.78
CA ARG A 75 6.23 1.01 35.00
C ARG A 75 5.83 2.43 34.62
N LYS A 76 4.80 2.97 35.32
CA LYS A 76 4.45 4.39 35.22
C LYS A 76 5.69 5.21 35.57
N THR A 77 6.29 5.87 34.59
CA THR A 77 7.28 6.90 34.84
C THR A 77 6.52 8.10 35.38
N GLN A 78 6.63 8.39 36.66
CA GLN A 78 6.13 9.65 37.21
C GLN A 78 6.94 10.78 36.57
N ALA A 79 6.25 11.64 35.83
CA ALA A 79 6.89 12.86 35.36
C ALA A 79 7.34 13.71 36.57
N PRO A 80 8.51 14.37 36.48
CA PRO A 80 8.92 15.29 37.51
C PRO A 80 7.82 16.32 37.82
N ALA A 81 7.64 16.67 39.08
CA ALA A 81 6.53 17.56 39.57
C ALA A 81 6.41 18.90 38.80
N ARG A 82 7.49 19.39 38.20
CA ARG A 82 7.55 20.60 37.36
C ARG A 82 6.75 20.53 36.06
N TYR A 83 6.35 19.34 35.61
CA TYR A 83 5.57 19.11 34.38
C TYR A 83 4.10 18.74 34.65
N PHE A 84 3.66 18.81 35.90
CA PHE A 84 2.30 18.42 36.32
C PHE A 84 1.19 19.26 35.66
N PHE A 85 1.49 20.49 35.26
CA PHE A 85 0.50 21.41 34.68
C PHE A 85 0.31 21.20 33.14
N CYS A 86 1.13 20.42 32.48
CA CYS A 86 1.07 20.22 31.03
C CYS A 86 0.71 18.79 30.59
N GLN A 87 0.44 17.90 31.53
CA GLN A 87 0.04 16.54 31.18
C GLN A 87 -1.47 16.42 31.06
N ALA A 88 -1.97 16.40 29.82
CA ALA A 88 -3.09 15.56 29.51
C ALA A 88 -2.73 14.15 30.04
N SER A 89 -3.51 13.63 31.00
CA SER A 89 -3.29 12.33 31.61
C SER A 89 -3.14 11.29 30.50
N ALA A 90 -1.91 10.81 30.27
CA ALA A 90 -1.70 9.66 29.41
C ALA A 90 -2.46 8.51 30.09
N GLU A 91 -3.66 8.23 29.63
CA GLU A 91 -4.45 7.09 30.09
C GLU A 91 -3.63 5.84 29.81
N HIS A 92 -3.02 5.31 30.85
CA HIS A 92 -2.35 4.02 30.77
C HIS A 92 -3.47 2.97 30.71
N PRO A 93 -3.42 2.08 29.71
CA PRO A 93 -4.39 1.02 29.63
C PRO A 93 -4.42 0.24 30.95
N PRO A 94 -5.61 0.01 31.52
CA PRO A 94 -5.76 -0.56 32.85
C PRO A 94 -5.29 -2.02 32.94
N THR A 95 -5.30 -2.72 31.79
CA THR A 95 -4.88 -4.14 31.72
C THR A 95 -3.84 -4.38 30.63
N PRO A 96 -3.03 -5.48 30.72
CA PRO A 96 -2.15 -5.89 29.62
C PRO A 96 -2.90 -6.09 28.30
N ARG A 97 -4.13 -6.58 28.35
CA ARG A 97 -4.96 -6.79 27.16
C ARG A 97 -5.28 -5.47 26.49
N ASP A 98 -5.71 -4.46 27.23
CA ASP A 98 -6.04 -3.14 26.67
C ASP A 98 -4.80 -2.47 26.05
N HIS A 99 -3.64 -2.67 26.68
CA HIS A 99 -2.37 -2.20 26.14
C HIS A 99 -2.07 -2.83 24.77
N TYR A 100 -2.19 -4.14 24.64
CA TYR A 100 -1.93 -4.84 23.39
C TYR A 100 -3.02 -4.59 22.34
N GLN A 101 -4.27 -4.35 22.74
CA GLN A 101 -5.33 -3.94 21.85
C GLN A 101 -5.03 -2.58 21.21
N LYS A 102 -4.57 -1.64 22.01
CA LYS A 102 -4.13 -0.34 21.52
C LYS A 102 -2.99 -0.47 20.51
N ILE A 103 -1.94 -1.25 20.82
CA ILE A 103 -0.83 -1.51 19.91
C ILE A 103 -1.33 -2.17 18.62
N PHE A 104 -2.21 -3.16 18.71
CA PHE A 104 -2.77 -3.85 17.54
C PHE A 104 -3.45 -2.88 16.57
N PHE A 105 -4.25 -1.95 17.09
CA PHE A 105 -4.91 -0.94 16.26
C PHE A 105 -3.94 0.12 15.73
N GLU A 106 -3.00 0.58 16.54
CA GLU A 106 -1.98 1.55 16.13
C GLU A 106 -1.10 1.01 15.00
N GLU A 107 -0.67 -0.23 15.09
CA GLU A 107 0.14 -0.87 14.03
C GLU A 107 -0.64 -1.03 12.72
N ILE A 108 -1.93 -1.38 12.77
CA ILE A 108 -2.78 -1.42 11.57
C ILE A 108 -2.92 -0.02 10.97
N ASP A 109 -3.18 1.00 11.79
CA ASP A 109 -3.34 2.38 11.32
C ASP A 109 -2.04 2.90 10.68
N LEU A 110 -0.88 2.59 11.25
CA LEU A 110 0.44 2.91 10.68
C LEU A 110 0.65 2.22 9.33
N LEU A 111 0.38 0.92 9.21
CA LEU A 111 0.52 0.19 7.95
C LEU A 111 -0.40 0.76 6.86
N VAL A 112 -1.66 1.05 7.21
CA VAL A 112 -2.62 1.66 6.29
C VAL A 112 -2.13 3.04 5.84
N GLY A 113 -1.61 3.86 6.77
CA GLY A 113 -1.02 5.17 6.47
C GLY A 113 0.14 5.05 5.49
N HIS A 114 1.12 4.22 5.79
CA HIS A 114 2.31 4.02 4.95
C HIS A 114 1.98 3.51 3.54
N ILE A 115 1.02 2.56 3.41
CA ILE A 115 0.60 2.07 2.10
C ILE A 115 -0.05 3.21 1.31
N LYS A 116 -0.96 3.97 1.91
CA LYS A 116 -1.61 5.09 1.24
C LYS A 116 -0.61 6.16 0.81
N ASP A 117 0.24 6.62 1.73
CA ASP A 117 1.24 7.64 1.45
C ASP A 117 2.15 7.25 0.28
N ARG A 118 2.51 5.97 0.17
CA ARG A 118 3.35 5.48 -0.92
C ARG A 118 2.63 5.44 -2.28
N PHE A 119 1.36 5.05 -2.32
CA PHE A 119 0.60 4.86 -3.57
C PHE A 119 -0.23 6.09 -3.99
N GLU A 120 -0.33 7.10 -3.13
CA GLU A 120 -0.98 8.39 -3.43
C GLU A 120 0.03 9.49 -3.82
N GLN A 121 1.32 9.16 -3.92
CA GLN A 121 2.36 10.11 -4.34
C GLN A 121 2.11 10.64 -5.76
N PRO A 122 2.42 11.93 -6.03
CA PRO A 122 2.25 12.53 -7.36
C PRO A 122 2.97 11.76 -8.47
N SER A 123 4.19 11.26 -8.20
CA SER A 123 4.96 10.45 -9.15
C SER A 123 4.22 9.18 -9.60
N PHE A 124 3.45 8.57 -8.69
CA PHE A 124 2.67 7.39 -9.02
C PHE A 124 1.48 7.72 -9.94
N GLN A 125 0.88 8.91 -9.77
CA GLN A 125 -0.18 9.40 -10.66
C GLN A 125 0.34 9.63 -12.09
N ILE A 126 1.58 10.09 -12.22
CA ILE A 126 2.22 10.28 -13.54
C ILE A 126 2.36 8.93 -14.25
N PHE A 127 2.90 7.93 -13.59
CA PHE A 127 3.03 6.58 -14.19
C PHE A 127 1.68 6.01 -14.62
N ARG A 128 0.65 6.19 -13.80
CA ARG A 128 -0.71 5.77 -14.13
C ARG A 128 -1.25 6.47 -15.37
N ARG A 129 -1.04 7.78 -15.50
CA ARG A 129 -1.46 8.54 -16.67
C ARG A 129 -0.72 8.11 -17.93
N LEU A 130 0.60 7.86 -17.83
CA LEU A 130 1.38 7.31 -18.94
C LEU A 130 0.86 5.94 -19.38
N GLU A 131 0.56 5.05 -18.45
CA GLU A 131 -0.01 3.75 -18.73
C GLU A 131 -1.39 3.88 -19.40
N SER A 132 -2.25 4.77 -18.89
CA SER A 132 -3.56 5.04 -19.49
C SER A 132 -3.42 5.63 -20.89
N LEU A 133 -2.50 6.56 -21.13
CA LEU A 133 -2.27 7.13 -22.46
C LEU A 133 -1.89 6.06 -23.48
N LEU A 134 -0.99 5.14 -23.12
CA LEU A 134 -0.59 4.06 -24.01
C LEU A 134 -1.76 3.11 -24.33
N LEU A 135 -2.56 2.75 -23.33
CA LEU A 135 -3.73 1.88 -23.54
C LEU A 135 -4.84 2.60 -24.34
N ASP A 136 -5.12 3.85 -23.99
CA ASP A 136 -6.12 4.66 -24.67
C ASP A 136 -5.75 4.92 -26.14
N SER A 137 -4.47 5.08 -26.46
CA SER A 137 -4.01 5.28 -27.83
C SER A 137 -4.29 4.08 -28.74
N LEU A 138 -4.51 2.90 -28.20
CA LEU A 138 -4.91 1.70 -28.96
C LEU A 138 -6.38 1.69 -29.33
N CYS A 139 -7.23 2.35 -28.52
CA CYS A 139 -8.68 2.28 -28.64
C CYS A 139 -9.33 3.60 -29.10
N LYS A 140 -8.67 4.73 -28.84
CA LYS A 140 -9.20 6.08 -29.10
C LYS A 140 -8.40 6.76 -30.20
N ASP A 141 -9.05 7.68 -30.90
CA ASP A 141 -8.34 8.57 -31.83
C ASP A 141 -7.51 9.57 -31.05
N VAL A 142 -6.35 9.93 -31.63
CA VAL A 142 -5.32 10.75 -30.95
C VAL A 142 -5.86 12.13 -30.54
N GLU A 143 -6.84 12.67 -31.26
CA GLU A 143 -7.49 13.94 -30.97
C GLU A 143 -8.15 13.96 -29.57
N TYR A 144 -8.59 12.80 -29.07
CA TYR A 144 -9.16 12.67 -27.71
C TYR A 144 -8.09 12.54 -26.61
N LEU A 145 -6.82 12.49 -26.98
CA LEU A 145 -5.69 12.32 -26.06
C LEU A 145 -4.90 13.61 -25.82
N ASP A 146 -5.31 14.71 -26.44
CA ASP A 146 -4.58 15.99 -26.39
C ASP A 146 -4.32 16.48 -24.96
N GLU A 147 -5.29 16.38 -24.06
CA GLU A 147 -5.11 16.80 -22.66
C GLU A 147 -4.02 15.98 -21.95
N GLU A 148 -3.98 14.68 -22.16
CA GLU A 148 -2.98 13.79 -21.55
C GLU A 148 -1.60 14.01 -22.18
N ILE A 149 -1.52 14.23 -23.49
CA ILE A 149 -0.29 14.56 -24.22
C ILE A 149 0.30 15.87 -23.70
N GLN A 150 -0.52 16.92 -23.59
CA GLN A 150 -0.08 18.21 -23.04
C GLN A 150 0.37 18.08 -21.59
N TYR A 151 -0.37 17.35 -20.76
CA TYR A 151 0.00 17.10 -19.38
C TYR A 151 1.37 16.42 -19.27
N ILE A 152 1.65 15.40 -20.07
CA ILE A 152 2.94 14.69 -20.08
C ILE A 152 4.06 15.64 -20.48
N GLY A 153 3.84 16.50 -21.48
CA GLY A 153 4.79 17.51 -21.88
C GLY A 153 5.11 18.56 -20.82
N THR A 154 4.20 18.80 -19.87
CA THR A 154 4.51 19.69 -18.72
C THR A 154 5.45 19.04 -17.69
N ILE A 155 5.57 17.72 -17.74
CA ILE A 155 6.36 16.95 -16.76
C ILE A 155 7.71 16.51 -17.33
N TYR A 156 7.74 16.18 -18.61
CA TYR A 156 8.91 15.68 -19.31
C TYR A 156 9.30 16.62 -20.45
N ASP A 157 10.23 17.53 -20.17
CA ASP A 157 10.74 18.51 -21.16
C ASP A 157 11.44 17.84 -22.35
N GLU A 158 11.87 16.58 -22.21
CA GLU A 158 12.58 15.80 -23.23
C GLU A 158 11.63 15.22 -24.29
N ILE A 159 10.31 15.18 -24.02
CA ILE A 159 9.33 14.62 -24.95
C ILE A 159 8.88 15.69 -25.94
N ASP A 160 9.11 15.41 -27.21
CA ASP A 160 8.56 16.25 -28.30
C ASP A 160 7.05 16.01 -28.45
N ILE A 161 6.27 16.92 -27.86
CA ILE A 161 4.80 16.88 -27.85
C ILE A 161 4.25 16.92 -29.28
N GLN A 162 4.94 17.58 -30.22
CA GLN A 162 4.44 17.71 -31.59
C GLN A 162 4.55 16.39 -32.35
N SER A 163 5.57 15.60 -32.08
CA SER A 163 5.76 14.29 -32.70
C SER A 163 5.03 13.16 -32.02
N LEU A 164 4.66 13.32 -30.73
CA LEU A 164 4.04 12.27 -29.93
C LEU A 164 2.73 11.72 -30.50
N PRO A 165 1.80 12.54 -31.06
CA PRO A 165 0.59 12.05 -31.73
C PRO A 165 0.88 11.06 -32.86
N ALA A 166 1.84 11.38 -33.71
CA ALA A 166 2.22 10.52 -34.82
C ALA A 166 2.88 9.22 -34.35
N GLN A 167 3.68 9.30 -33.27
CA GLN A 167 4.29 8.11 -32.64
C GLN A 167 3.24 7.18 -32.00
N LEU A 168 2.23 7.74 -31.35
CA LEU A 168 1.11 6.97 -30.79
C LEU A 168 0.27 6.30 -31.89
N GLN A 169 0.10 6.97 -33.01
CA GLN A 169 -0.59 6.40 -34.18
C GLN A 169 0.20 5.23 -34.79
N LEU A 170 1.52 5.39 -34.94
CA LEU A 170 2.41 4.31 -35.36
C LEU A 170 2.39 3.12 -34.38
N PHE A 171 2.44 3.42 -33.07
CA PHE A 171 2.35 2.41 -32.03
C PHE A 171 1.02 1.64 -32.12
N ARG A 172 -0.11 2.30 -32.32
CA ARG A 172 -1.41 1.66 -32.55
C ARG A 172 -1.34 0.68 -33.72
N THR A 173 -0.83 1.13 -34.88
CA THR A 173 -0.71 0.26 -36.06
C THR A 173 0.17 -0.95 -35.78
N MET A 174 1.27 -0.80 -35.05
CA MET A 174 2.14 -1.92 -34.67
C MET A 174 1.46 -2.93 -33.73
N MET A 175 0.46 -2.50 -32.99
CA MET A 175 -0.24 -3.33 -32.00
C MET A 175 -1.59 -3.87 -32.51
N GLU A 176 -2.05 -3.48 -33.71
CA GLU A 176 -3.36 -3.87 -34.27
C GLU A 176 -3.54 -5.39 -34.30
N ASP A 177 -2.53 -6.15 -34.72
CA ASP A 177 -2.61 -7.62 -34.78
C ASP A 177 -2.61 -8.29 -33.40
N ARG A 178 -2.13 -7.60 -32.35
CA ARG A 178 -1.94 -8.15 -31.01
C ARG A 178 -3.05 -7.78 -30.04
N ASN A 179 -3.76 -6.68 -30.32
CA ASN A 179 -4.90 -6.14 -29.58
C ASN A 179 -4.76 -6.25 -28.04
N PRO A 180 -3.68 -5.67 -27.46
CA PRO A 180 -3.41 -5.80 -26.03
C PRO A 180 -4.47 -5.05 -25.22
N THR A 181 -4.97 -5.71 -24.18
CA THR A 181 -6.01 -5.18 -23.27
C THR A 181 -5.44 -4.62 -21.97
N CYS A 182 -4.17 -4.90 -21.70
CA CYS A 182 -3.48 -4.43 -20.50
C CYS A 182 -2.01 -4.09 -20.77
N PHE A 183 -1.42 -3.30 -19.89
CA PHE A 183 -0.03 -2.85 -20.02
C PHE A 183 0.99 -4.00 -20.05
N ASN A 184 0.72 -5.09 -19.35
CA ASN A 184 1.60 -6.27 -19.36
C ASN A 184 1.70 -6.93 -20.72
N GLU A 185 0.60 -6.95 -21.47
CA GLU A 185 0.56 -7.47 -22.84
C GLU A 185 1.36 -6.56 -23.79
N ILE A 186 1.28 -5.23 -23.60
CA ILE A 186 2.10 -4.26 -24.33
C ILE A 186 3.59 -4.51 -24.04
N GLN A 187 3.98 -4.65 -22.78
CA GLN A 187 5.39 -4.91 -22.42
C GLN A 187 5.91 -6.22 -23.04
N THR A 188 5.07 -7.23 -23.10
CA THR A 188 5.44 -8.52 -23.72
C THR A 188 5.58 -8.37 -25.23
N ALA A 189 4.67 -7.62 -25.86
CA ALA A 189 4.66 -7.38 -27.29
C ALA A 189 5.88 -6.58 -27.79
N VAL A 190 6.36 -5.63 -27.00
CA VAL A 190 7.53 -4.79 -27.34
C VAL A 190 8.85 -5.56 -27.20
N LYS A 191 8.90 -6.60 -26.35
CA LYS A 191 10.10 -7.42 -26.11
C LYS A 191 10.32 -8.53 -27.15
N THR A 192 9.32 -8.82 -27.97
CA THR A 192 9.37 -9.82 -29.04
C THR A 192 9.58 -9.21 -30.40
#